data_01df016f8045183ffb30a56f8bd7ca70
#
_entry.id   01df016f8045183ffb30a56f8bd7ca70
#
_cell.length_a   1.000
_cell.length_b   1.000
_cell.length_c   1.000
_cell.angle_alpha   90.00
_cell.angle_beta   90.00
_cell.angle_gamma   90.00
#
_symmetry.space_group_name_H-M   'P 1'
#
loop_
_entity.id
_entity.type
_entity.pdbx_description
1 polymer ?
#
loop_
_entity_poly.entity_id
_entity_poly.type
_entity_poly.pdbx_seq_one_letter_code
_entity_poly.pdbx_strand_id
1 'polypeptide(L)'
;MSYIKRNLENVVRQVTREYPVLLVTGPKQVGKTTMLQKLMEGTERGYVTLDDLNERYIAKTDPELFLQLHKPPVLIDEVQYAPELFTYIKINADKNHEPGAFWLTGSQVFKLMQGVQESLAGRVAVLSLTSLSQAEISLSLIHI
;
A
#
# COMPACT_ATOMS: atom_id res chain seq x y z
N MET A 1 15.57 16.77 -6.67
CA MET A 1 14.40 16.21 -5.97
C MET A 1 13.18 16.05 -6.87
N SER A 2 12.89 17.04 -7.74
CA SER A 2 11.76 16.92 -8.66
C SER A 2 11.88 15.74 -9.64
N TYR A 3 13.10 15.44 -10.08
CA TYR A 3 13.36 14.31 -10.96
C TYR A 3 13.01 12.98 -10.29
N ILE A 4 13.40 12.82 -9.02
CA ILE A 4 13.16 11.61 -8.26
C ILE A 4 11.65 11.43 -8.04
N LYS A 5 10.94 12.52 -7.72
CA LYS A 5 9.48 12.48 -7.55
C LYS A 5 8.78 12.03 -8.83
N ARG A 6 9.20 12.57 -9.99
CA ARG A 6 8.59 12.18 -11.28
C ARG A 6 8.78 10.69 -11.56
N ASN A 7 9.98 10.18 -11.26
CA ASN A 7 10.27 8.78 -11.48
C ASN A 7 9.37 7.88 -10.61
N LEU A 8 9.22 8.25 -9.34
CA LEU A 8 8.33 7.52 -8.43
C LEU A 8 6.88 7.59 -8.89
N GLU A 9 6.42 8.78 -9.31
CA GLU A 9 5.06 8.93 -9.82
C GLU A 9 4.82 8.03 -11.02
N ASN A 10 5.76 7.97 -11.95
CA ASN A 10 5.62 7.14 -13.14
C ASN A 10 5.55 5.67 -12.80
N VAL A 11 6.39 5.22 -11.86
CA VAL A 11 6.38 3.82 -11.41
C VAL A 11 5.05 3.48 -10.75
N VAL A 12 4.57 4.34 -9.84
CA VAL A 12 3.30 4.12 -9.15
C VAL A 12 2.14 4.05 -10.15
N ARG A 13 2.10 4.97 -11.11
CA ARG A 13 1.04 4.98 -12.12
C ARG A 13 1.05 3.74 -12.98
N GLN A 14 2.24 3.28 -13.37
CA GLN A 14 2.36 2.07 -14.18
C GLN A 14 1.90 0.85 -13.40
N VAL A 15 2.37 0.69 -12.17
CA VAL A 15 2.03 -0.44 -11.31
C VAL A 15 0.52 -0.46 -11.01
N THR A 16 -0.06 0.73 -10.77
CA THR A 16 -1.49 0.86 -10.48
C THR A 16 -2.36 0.38 -11.64
N ARG A 17 -1.85 0.45 -12.87
CA ARG A 17 -2.59 -0.04 -14.03
C ARG A 17 -2.47 -1.54 -14.24
N GLU A 18 -1.45 -2.17 -13.66
CA GLU A 18 -1.15 -3.59 -13.88
C GLU A 18 -1.56 -4.49 -12.73
N TYR A 19 -1.57 -3.97 -11.51
CA TYR A 19 -1.79 -4.77 -10.30
C TYR A 19 -2.95 -4.22 -9.48
N PRO A 20 -3.76 -5.11 -8.87
CA PRO A 20 -4.81 -4.64 -7.97
C PRO A 20 -4.26 -4.06 -6.67
N VAL A 21 -3.08 -4.48 -6.23
CA VAL A 21 -2.49 -4.04 -4.96
C VAL A 21 -1.08 -3.50 -5.20
N LEU A 22 -0.83 -2.31 -4.66
CA LEU A 22 0.51 -1.73 -4.58
C LEU A 22 0.89 -1.63 -3.11
N LEU A 23 2.06 -2.16 -2.75
CA LEU A 23 2.61 -2.01 -1.41
C LEU A 23 3.90 -1.19 -1.48
N VAL A 24 3.94 -0.09 -0.74
CA VAL A 24 5.14 0.74 -0.62
C VAL A 24 5.71 0.53 0.77
N THR A 25 6.94 0.02 0.84
CA THR A 25 7.62 -0.26 2.10
C THR A 25 8.81 0.68 2.31
N GLY A 26 9.17 0.87 3.55
CA GLY A 26 10.31 1.69 3.92
C GLY A 26 10.13 2.30 5.29
N PRO A 27 11.18 2.94 5.84
CA PRO A 27 11.08 3.64 7.12
C PRO A 27 10.04 4.75 7.08
N LYS A 28 9.47 5.10 8.24
CA LYS A 28 8.46 6.15 8.32
C LYS A 28 8.98 7.50 7.80
N GLN A 29 10.26 7.78 8.01
CA GLN A 29 10.84 9.08 7.67
C GLN A 29 11.07 9.31 6.18
N VAL A 30 10.87 8.31 5.32
CA VAL A 30 11.14 8.49 3.89
C VAL A 30 10.00 9.17 3.13
N GLY A 31 8.86 9.41 3.80
CA GLY A 31 7.74 10.14 3.19
C GLY A 31 6.90 9.35 2.22
N LYS A 32 6.86 8.01 2.37
CA LYS A 32 6.08 7.15 1.48
C LYS A 32 4.59 7.48 1.46
N THR A 33 4.02 7.73 2.63
CA THR A 33 2.60 8.08 2.74
C THR A 33 2.32 9.46 2.14
N THR A 34 3.18 10.43 2.43
CA THR A 34 3.04 11.78 1.87
C THR A 34 3.10 11.76 0.34
N MET A 35 4.00 10.97 -0.22
CA MET A 35 4.10 10.81 -1.66
C MET A 35 2.80 10.26 -2.25
N LEU A 36 2.29 9.19 -1.66
CA LEU A 36 1.06 8.55 -2.16
C LEU A 36 -0.15 9.47 -1.99
N GLN A 37 -0.23 10.20 -0.88
CA GLN A 37 -1.30 11.17 -0.67
C GLN A 37 -1.30 12.27 -1.73
N LYS A 38 -0.13 12.72 -2.15
CA LYS A 38 -0.02 13.68 -3.24
C LYS A 38 -0.52 13.10 -4.55
N LEU A 39 -0.16 11.87 -4.84
CA LEU A 39 -0.57 11.21 -6.07
C LEU A 39 -2.07 10.97 -6.15
N MET A 40 -2.73 10.85 -5.00
CA MET A 40 -4.18 10.63 -4.99
C MET A 40 -5.02 11.90 -4.94
N GLU A 41 -4.38 13.07 -4.86
CA GLU A 41 -5.12 14.35 -4.87
C GLU A 41 -5.98 14.46 -6.13
N GLY A 42 -7.23 14.89 -5.94
CA GLY A 42 -8.18 15.02 -7.04
C GLY A 42 -8.80 13.71 -7.50
N THR A 43 -8.48 12.60 -6.85
CA THR A 43 -9.07 11.30 -7.16
C THR A 43 -10.11 10.94 -6.09
N GLU A 44 -10.86 9.89 -6.34
CA GLU A 44 -11.86 9.40 -5.40
C GLU A 44 -11.28 8.44 -4.36
N ARG A 45 -9.96 8.18 -4.39
CA ARG A 45 -9.32 7.25 -3.47
C ARG A 45 -9.43 7.74 -2.03
N GLY A 46 -9.90 6.87 -1.14
CA GLY A 46 -9.96 7.16 0.28
C GLY A 46 -8.62 6.93 0.97
N TYR A 47 -8.52 7.40 2.21
CA TYR A 47 -7.32 7.23 3.04
C TYR A 47 -7.71 6.82 4.44
N VAL A 48 -7.00 5.84 4.98
CA VAL A 48 -7.13 5.42 6.37
C VAL A 48 -5.76 4.97 6.87
N THR A 49 -5.46 5.24 8.14
CA THR A 49 -4.21 4.80 8.75
C THR A 49 -4.46 3.89 9.94
N LEU A 50 -3.69 2.82 10.02
CA LEU A 50 -3.74 1.92 11.17
C LEU A 50 -2.87 2.40 12.33
N ASP A 51 -2.26 3.59 12.23
CA ASP A 51 -1.76 4.31 13.40
C ASP A 51 -2.92 4.73 14.31
N ASP A 52 -4.10 4.96 13.74
CA ASP A 52 -5.31 5.20 14.52
C ASP A 52 -5.73 3.91 15.22
N LEU A 53 -5.79 3.93 16.54
CA LEU A 53 -6.06 2.73 17.33
C LEU A 53 -7.46 2.17 17.10
N ASN A 54 -8.44 3.03 16.85
CA ASN A 54 -9.81 2.59 16.57
C ASN A 54 -9.87 1.88 15.23
N GLU A 55 -9.24 2.44 14.21
CA GLU A 55 -9.19 1.83 12.88
C GLU A 55 -8.42 0.52 12.93
N ARG A 56 -7.31 0.49 13.65
CA ARG A 56 -6.53 -0.75 13.86
C ARG A 56 -7.36 -1.84 14.51
N TYR A 57 -8.13 -1.48 15.54
CA TYR A 57 -8.98 -2.44 16.24
C TYR A 57 -10.00 -3.08 15.30
N ILE A 58 -10.68 -2.27 14.49
CA ILE A 58 -11.65 -2.79 13.53
C ILE A 58 -10.96 -3.68 12.49
N ALA A 59 -9.83 -3.24 11.97
CA ALA A 59 -9.08 -3.99 10.97
C ALA A 59 -8.66 -5.36 11.47
N LYS A 60 -8.31 -5.48 12.76
CA LYS A 60 -7.87 -6.74 13.35
C LYS A 60 -9.03 -7.64 13.76
N THR A 61 -10.11 -7.07 14.27
CA THR A 61 -11.21 -7.87 14.81
C THR A 61 -12.29 -8.15 13.79
N ASP A 62 -12.47 -7.27 12.82
CA ASP A 62 -13.47 -7.45 11.77
C ASP A 62 -12.97 -6.86 10.45
N PRO A 63 -12.00 -7.54 9.82
CA PRO A 63 -11.42 -7.02 8.57
C PRO A 63 -12.42 -6.86 7.44
N GLU A 64 -13.46 -7.69 7.39
CA GLU A 64 -14.50 -7.55 6.38
C GLU A 64 -15.25 -6.23 6.55
N LEU A 65 -15.64 -5.90 7.78
CA LEU A 65 -16.29 -4.63 8.07
C LEU A 65 -15.36 -3.47 7.74
N PHE A 66 -14.08 -3.58 8.10
CA PHE A 66 -13.11 -2.53 7.81
C PHE A 66 -13.10 -2.19 6.31
N LEU A 67 -13.09 -3.20 5.45
CA LEU A 67 -13.07 -2.98 4.01
C LEU A 67 -14.41 -2.52 3.47
N GLN A 68 -15.51 -2.76 4.18
CA GLN A 68 -16.81 -2.17 3.83
C GLN A 68 -16.87 -0.69 4.16
N LEU A 69 -16.22 -0.29 5.27
CA LEU A 69 -16.14 1.12 5.66
C LEU A 69 -15.14 1.90 4.82
N HIS A 70 -14.12 1.25 4.32
CA HIS A 70 -13.05 1.86 3.54
C HIS A 70 -12.92 1.17 2.18
N LYS A 71 -13.92 1.42 1.32
CA LYS A 71 -14.00 0.74 0.03
C LYS A 71 -12.91 1.18 -0.93
N PRO A 72 -12.45 0.26 -1.80
CA PRO A 72 -11.48 0.65 -2.82
C PRO A 72 -12.12 1.62 -3.85
N PRO A 73 -11.35 2.51 -4.47
CA PRO A 73 -9.90 2.63 -4.27
C PRO A 73 -9.56 3.28 -2.93
N VAL A 74 -8.57 2.74 -2.25
CA VAL A 74 -8.22 3.19 -0.90
C VAL A 74 -6.73 3.06 -0.65
N LEU A 75 -6.17 4.02 0.11
CA LEU A 75 -4.82 3.95 0.65
C LEU A 75 -4.91 3.57 2.12
N ILE A 76 -4.35 2.42 2.47
CA ILE A 76 -4.31 1.93 3.86
C ILE A 76 -2.88 2.05 4.35
N ASP A 77 -2.67 2.93 5.33
CA ASP A 77 -1.35 3.26 5.86
C ASP A 77 -1.00 2.34 7.03
N GLU A 78 0.25 1.90 7.07
CA GLU A 78 0.81 1.07 8.15
C GLU A 78 0.08 -0.29 8.31
N VAL A 79 -0.06 -1.02 7.20
CA VAL A 79 -0.83 -2.28 7.17
C VAL A 79 -0.21 -3.41 7.98
N GLN A 80 1.07 -3.30 8.39
CA GLN A 80 1.69 -4.34 9.21
C GLN A 80 0.99 -4.53 10.55
N TYR A 81 0.21 -3.55 10.98
CA TYR A 81 -0.54 -3.67 12.24
C TYR A 81 -1.76 -4.57 12.16
N ALA A 82 -2.22 -4.90 10.94
CA ALA A 82 -3.39 -5.75 10.77
C ALA A 82 -3.21 -6.71 9.60
N PRO A 83 -2.33 -7.71 9.73
CA PRO A 83 -2.14 -8.70 8.65
C PRO A 83 -3.42 -9.48 8.34
N GLU A 84 -4.38 -9.47 9.24
CA GLU A 84 -5.70 -10.05 9.02
C GLU A 84 -6.40 -9.50 7.78
N LEU A 85 -6.05 -8.27 7.37
CA LEU A 85 -6.64 -7.65 6.18
C LEU A 85 -6.22 -8.34 4.88
N PHE A 86 -5.06 -8.96 4.84
CA PHE A 86 -4.50 -9.45 3.58
C PHE A 86 -5.38 -10.49 2.89
N THR A 87 -5.97 -11.39 3.66
CA THR A 87 -6.87 -12.40 3.12
C THR A 87 -8.09 -11.76 2.45
N TYR A 88 -8.65 -10.74 3.09
CA TYR A 88 -9.83 -10.05 2.57
C TYR A 88 -9.50 -9.14 1.39
N ILE A 89 -8.31 -8.54 1.39
CA ILE A 89 -7.82 -7.79 0.22
C ILE A 89 -7.67 -8.74 -0.97
N LYS A 90 -7.12 -9.93 -0.75
CA LYS A 90 -7.01 -10.94 -1.79
C LYS A 90 -8.36 -11.32 -2.36
N ILE A 91 -9.33 -11.59 -1.49
CA ILE A 91 -10.69 -11.96 -1.90
C ILE A 91 -11.30 -10.85 -2.76
N ASN A 92 -11.16 -9.60 -2.32
CA ASN A 92 -11.68 -8.45 -3.07
C ASN A 92 -11.00 -8.32 -4.43
N ALA A 93 -9.67 -8.44 -4.46
CA ALA A 93 -8.90 -8.34 -5.70
C ALA A 93 -9.30 -9.42 -6.70
N ASP A 94 -9.50 -10.64 -6.23
CA ASP A 94 -9.88 -11.75 -7.10
C ASP A 94 -11.32 -11.62 -7.62
N LYS A 95 -12.20 -11.03 -6.83
CA LYS A 95 -13.60 -10.88 -7.19
C LYS A 95 -13.83 -9.73 -8.16
N ASN A 96 -13.18 -8.60 -7.94
CA ASN A 96 -13.49 -7.37 -8.67
C ASN A 96 -12.51 -7.08 -9.79
N HIS A 97 -11.29 -7.61 -9.74
CA HIS A 97 -10.26 -7.43 -10.78
C HIS A 97 -9.96 -5.97 -11.11
N GLU A 98 -10.08 -5.05 -10.14
CA GLU A 98 -9.82 -3.63 -10.35
C GLU A 98 -8.35 -3.30 -10.17
N PRO A 99 -7.65 -2.82 -11.23
CA PRO A 99 -6.28 -2.36 -11.06
C PRO A 99 -6.20 -1.19 -10.09
N GLY A 100 -5.19 -1.20 -9.23
CA GLY A 100 -4.95 -0.11 -8.30
C GLY A 100 -5.98 0.04 -7.20
N ALA A 101 -6.78 -0.98 -6.92
CA ALA A 101 -7.83 -0.90 -5.91
C ALA A 101 -7.26 -0.59 -4.52
N PHE A 102 -6.12 -1.19 -4.17
CA PHE A 102 -5.52 -1.03 -2.85
C PHE A 102 -4.10 -0.50 -2.94
N TRP A 103 -3.85 0.65 -2.33
CA TRP A 103 -2.52 1.16 -2.04
C TRP A 103 -2.23 0.93 -0.58
N LEU A 104 -1.11 0.28 -0.28
CA LEU A 104 -0.74 -0.07 1.09
C LEU A 104 0.63 0.48 1.41
N THR A 105 0.84 0.91 2.65
CA THR A 105 2.18 1.25 3.13
C THR A 105 2.52 0.43 4.36
N GLY A 106 3.81 0.23 4.58
CA GLY A 106 4.29 -0.45 5.76
C GLY A 106 5.74 -0.12 6.07
N SER A 107 6.08 -0.09 7.36
CA SER A 107 7.42 0.27 7.81
C SER A 107 8.18 -0.90 8.42
N GLN A 108 7.52 -1.96 8.88
CA GLN A 108 8.16 -3.15 9.44
C GLN A 108 8.26 -4.22 8.35
N VAL A 109 9.25 -4.08 7.48
CA VAL A 109 9.32 -4.80 6.22
C VAL A 109 9.32 -6.33 6.39
N PHE A 110 10.08 -6.86 7.34
CA PHE A 110 10.22 -8.32 7.50
C PHE A 110 8.87 -8.98 7.83
N LYS A 111 8.21 -8.47 8.85
CA LYS A 111 6.92 -9.00 9.31
C LYS A 111 5.85 -8.83 8.24
N LEU A 112 5.88 -7.67 7.59
CA LEU A 112 4.93 -7.33 6.54
C LEU A 112 5.04 -8.28 5.33
N MET A 113 6.26 -8.54 4.87
CA MET A 113 6.48 -9.36 3.68
C MET A 113 6.07 -10.81 3.88
N GLN A 114 6.16 -11.31 5.11
CA GLN A 114 5.70 -12.65 5.41
C GLN A 114 4.20 -12.81 5.12
N GLY A 115 3.39 -11.88 5.62
CA GLY A 115 1.95 -11.91 5.38
C GLY A 115 1.58 -11.68 3.91
N VAL A 116 2.32 -10.78 3.26
CA VAL A 116 2.10 -10.46 1.85
C VAL A 116 2.36 -11.68 0.96
N GLN A 117 3.45 -12.41 1.22
CA GLN A 117 3.76 -13.61 0.45
C GLN A 117 2.71 -14.70 0.63
N GLU A 118 2.17 -14.84 1.83
CA GLU A 118 1.16 -15.86 2.12
C GLU A 118 -0.18 -15.56 1.45
N SER A 119 -0.57 -14.29 1.36
CA SER A 119 -1.94 -13.94 0.96
C SER A 119 -2.04 -13.21 -0.38
N LEU A 120 -1.03 -12.41 -0.75
CA LEU A 120 -1.15 -11.51 -1.90
C LEU A 120 -0.24 -11.88 -3.07
N ALA A 121 0.39 -13.05 -3.03
CA ALA A 121 1.25 -13.49 -4.12
C ALA A 121 0.50 -13.46 -5.45
N GLY A 122 1.14 -12.89 -6.48
CA GLY A 122 0.55 -12.75 -7.80
C GLY A 122 -0.40 -11.56 -7.97
N ARG A 123 -0.74 -10.86 -6.88
CA ARG A 123 -1.69 -9.75 -6.88
C ARG A 123 -1.09 -8.42 -6.49
N VAL A 124 0.14 -8.44 -5.98
CA VAL A 124 0.76 -7.26 -5.40
C VAL A 124 2.09 -6.95 -6.10
N ALA A 125 2.32 -5.66 -6.33
CA ALA A 125 3.65 -5.17 -6.68
C ALA A 125 4.19 -4.44 -5.44
N VAL A 126 5.44 -4.71 -5.09
CA VAL A 126 6.09 -4.13 -3.92
C VAL A 126 7.14 -3.14 -4.36
N LEU A 127 7.00 -1.90 -3.90
CA LEU A 127 7.96 -0.83 -4.14
C LEU A 127 8.66 -0.52 -2.81
N SER A 128 9.98 -0.71 -2.79
CA SER A 128 10.77 -0.51 -1.58
C SER A 128 11.53 0.80 -1.66
N LEU A 129 11.31 1.68 -0.67
CA LEU A 129 11.99 2.98 -0.58
C LEU A 129 12.98 2.95 0.57
N THR A 130 14.23 3.38 0.31
CA THR A 130 15.26 3.40 1.36
C THR A 130 15.43 4.78 1.95
N SER A 131 15.48 5.84 1.13
CA SER A 131 15.62 7.21 1.62
C SER A 131 15.25 8.19 0.52
N LEU A 132 14.49 9.23 0.89
CA LEU A 132 14.22 10.37 0.02
C LEU A 132 15.13 11.56 0.33
N SER A 133 15.80 11.56 1.48
CA SER A 133 16.62 12.68 1.92
C SER A 133 17.99 12.71 1.24
N GLN A 134 18.45 11.60 0.73
CA GLN A 134 19.67 11.50 -0.03
C GLN A 134 19.33 11.45 -1.51
N ALA A 135 20.17 11.97 -2.36
CA ALA A 135 19.95 11.95 -3.80
C ALA A 135 19.84 10.53 -4.36
N GLU A 136 20.15 9.55 -3.56
CA GLU A 136 20.08 8.15 -3.90
C GLU A 136 18.80 7.53 -3.34
N ILE A 137 17.87 7.19 -4.23
CA ILE A 137 16.72 6.39 -3.89
C ILE A 137 16.93 5.02 -4.51
N SER A 138 16.97 4.03 -3.67
CA SER A 138 16.99 2.65 -4.14
C SER A 138 15.56 2.22 -4.41
N LEU A 139 15.20 2.09 -5.67
CA LEU A 139 13.91 1.58 -6.09
C LEU A 139 14.07 0.11 -6.40
N SER A 140 13.35 -0.71 -5.67
CA SER A 140 13.32 -2.14 -5.93
C SER A 140 11.86 -2.53 -6.08
N LEU A 141 11.48 -2.91 -7.29
CA LEU A 141 10.14 -3.42 -7.56
C LEU A 141 10.22 -4.95 -7.54
N ILE A 142 9.52 -5.53 -6.58
CA ILE A 142 9.50 -6.98 -6.40
C ILE A 142 8.11 -7.48 -6.79
N HIS A 143 8.07 -8.43 -7.69
CA HIS A 143 6.83 -9.11 -8.08
C HIS A 143 6.74 -10.41 -7.31
N ILE A 144 5.72 -10.52 -6.49
CA ILE A 144 5.49 -11.69 -5.65
C ILE A 144 4.29 -12.47 -6.15
#